data_9eca38ac5e4c2ca87acc0c309589cb4a
#
_entry.id   9eca38ac5e4c2ca87acc0c309589cb4a
#
_cell.length_a   1.000
_cell.length_b   1.000
_cell.length_c   1.000
_cell.angle_alpha   90.00
_cell.angle_beta   90.00
_cell.angle_gamma   90.00
#
_symmetry.space_group_name_H-M   'P 1'
#
loop_
_entity.id
_entity.type
_entity.pdbx_description
1 polymer ?
#
loop_
_entity_poly.entity_id
_entity_poly.type
_entity_poly.pdbx_seq_one_letter_code
_entity_poly.pdbx_strand_id
1 'polypeptide(L)'
;MKRKWLGRGAIVVTLALLIVGVTAGVAFAGKDPKPVFDGSNIPAVTDIGVGLNLLWVIIGAVLVIFMQAGFALVETGFCRAKHAAHVFSTNFAIFGLGFVGFFLVGYAFMFGGFSYPGYFGLDKPVGDALIGSGEWVFLWKGGFALTDLGGLGANAALGAPTAAFFLYMVAFMDTTATIPTGAMAERWKWKAFIGWGLFVGTIYYPVFGAWTWGGGWLNQLGNSLHLGFGYVDFAGSGVVHAMGGAAALAGALVLGPRIGKYGADGKPRTLAAHSIPMALLGVFILLFGWFGFNAASTFAATDVRFAIVAANTALAAAFGATAGMFYAMRRLGKPDPGMMANGMLAGLVAITAPCAFVQPWAAAVIGILAAIIVIEAILFFERKGVDDPVGAISVHGVGGIFGVLSVGIFASGDYGAGWNLTKEGAAASSNGV
;
A
#
# COMPACT_ATOMS: atom_id res chain seq x y z
N MET A 1 15.95 34.78 -21.61
CA MET A 1 15.60 33.36 -21.39
C MET A 1 14.36 33.11 -20.51
N LYS A 2 13.78 34.10 -19.86
CA LYS A 2 12.60 33.95 -18.94
C LYS A 2 11.22 33.87 -19.61
N ARG A 3 11.05 34.29 -20.85
CA ARG A 3 9.74 34.34 -21.53
C ARG A 3 9.24 33.03 -22.18
N LYS A 4 10.13 32.03 -22.42
CA LYS A 4 9.74 30.76 -23.07
C LYS A 4 9.15 29.71 -22.13
N TRP A 5 9.28 29.88 -20.80
CA TRP A 5 8.77 28.93 -19.82
C TRP A 5 7.31 29.18 -19.44
N LEU A 6 6.84 30.44 -19.46
CA LEU A 6 5.46 30.78 -19.18
C LEU A 6 4.48 30.26 -20.26
N GLY A 7 4.90 30.17 -21.51
CA GLY A 7 4.06 29.67 -22.60
C GLY A 7 3.81 28.15 -22.54
N ARG A 8 4.79 27.35 -22.06
CA ARG A 8 4.65 25.90 -22.00
C ARG A 8 3.80 25.44 -20.79
N GLY A 9 3.92 26.13 -19.66
CA GLY A 9 3.07 25.86 -18.50
C GLY A 9 1.60 26.22 -18.77
N ALA A 10 1.35 27.34 -19.47
CA ALA A 10 -0.01 27.74 -19.86
C ALA A 10 -0.65 26.72 -20.82
N ILE A 11 0.11 26.16 -21.77
CA ILE A 11 -0.39 25.17 -22.73
C ILE A 11 -0.79 23.87 -22.01
N VAL A 12 -0.01 23.39 -21.03
CA VAL A 12 -0.33 22.18 -20.25
C VAL A 12 -1.57 22.39 -19.39
N VAL A 13 -1.70 23.54 -18.73
CA VAL A 13 -2.89 23.88 -17.92
C VAL A 13 -4.12 24.07 -18.83
N THR A 14 -3.97 24.70 -20.00
CA THR A 14 -5.08 24.87 -20.96
C THR A 14 -5.51 23.54 -21.57
N LEU A 15 -4.58 22.62 -21.88
CA LEU A 15 -4.91 21.27 -22.34
C LEU A 15 -5.60 20.44 -21.24
N ALA A 16 -5.14 20.53 -19.99
CA ALA A 16 -5.80 19.88 -18.87
C ALA A 16 -7.21 20.42 -18.62
N LEU A 17 -7.40 21.74 -18.71
CA LEU A 17 -8.71 22.38 -18.58
C LEU A 17 -9.63 22.08 -19.78
N LEU A 18 -9.08 21.93 -21.00
CA LEU A 18 -9.86 21.52 -22.19
C LEU A 18 -10.29 20.05 -22.09
N ILE A 19 -9.42 19.15 -21.58
CA ILE A 19 -9.79 17.74 -21.35
C ILE A 19 -10.87 17.64 -20.27
N VAL A 20 -10.76 18.40 -19.18
CA VAL A 20 -11.78 18.47 -18.11
C VAL A 20 -13.08 19.11 -18.64
N GLY A 21 -12.99 20.14 -19.49
CA GLY A 21 -14.16 20.80 -20.07
C GLY A 21 -14.91 19.94 -21.09
N VAL A 22 -14.21 19.12 -21.88
CA VAL A 22 -14.84 18.22 -22.86
C VAL A 22 -15.48 17.01 -22.15
N THR A 23 -14.86 16.50 -21.09
CA THR A 23 -15.44 15.40 -20.30
C THR A 23 -16.61 15.86 -19.41
N ALA A 24 -16.57 17.08 -18.87
CA ALA A 24 -17.68 17.64 -18.09
C ALA A 24 -18.91 17.97 -18.95
N GLY A 25 -18.74 18.34 -20.23
CA GLY A 25 -19.86 18.68 -21.13
C GLY A 25 -20.71 17.48 -21.55
N VAL A 26 -20.22 16.25 -21.39
CA VAL A 26 -20.96 15.01 -21.74
C VAL A 26 -21.71 14.43 -20.53
N ALA A 27 -21.39 14.86 -19.32
CA ALA A 27 -21.93 14.28 -18.08
C ALA A 27 -23.28 14.88 -17.62
N PHE A 28 -23.78 15.97 -18.22
CA PHE A 28 -24.94 16.71 -17.71
C PHE A 28 -26.27 16.46 -18.45
N ALA A 29 -26.39 15.42 -19.26
CA ALA A 29 -27.62 15.08 -19.97
C ALA A 29 -28.42 13.90 -19.38
N GLY A 30 -28.14 13.49 -18.14
CA GLY A 30 -28.89 12.45 -17.44
C GLY A 30 -30.00 13.04 -16.58
N LYS A 31 -31.19 12.43 -16.56
CA LYS A 31 -32.23 12.70 -15.57
C LYS A 31 -31.63 12.55 -14.17
N ASP A 32 -32.04 13.41 -13.22
CA ASP A 32 -31.66 13.29 -11.83
C ASP A 32 -31.77 11.83 -11.37
N PRO A 33 -30.70 11.25 -10.79
CA PRO A 33 -30.76 9.89 -10.31
C PRO A 33 -31.87 9.79 -9.26
N LYS A 34 -32.81 8.86 -9.45
CA LYS A 34 -33.79 8.59 -8.41
C LYS A 34 -33.01 8.17 -7.15
N PRO A 35 -33.41 8.68 -5.96
CA PRO A 35 -32.80 8.22 -4.73
C PRO A 35 -32.90 6.68 -4.67
N VAL A 36 -31.79 6.05 -4.31
CA VAL A 36 -31.73 4.59 -4.16
C VAL A 36 -32.73 4.10 -3.10
N PHE A 37 -33.11 5.01 -2.20
CA PHE A 37 -34.15 4.83 -1.18
C PHE A 37 -35.17 5.96 -1.30
N ASP A 38 -36.36 5.65 -1.74
CA ASP A 38 -37.51 6.58 -1.74
C ASP A 38 -38.37 6.44 -0.49
N GLY A 39 -37.97 5.62 0.49
CA GLY A 39 -38.72 5.34 1.72
C GLY A 39 -39.85 4.33 1.54
N SER A 40 -40.13 3.88 0.32
CA SER A 40 -41.25 2.96 0.04
C SER A 40 -40.85 1.48 0.06
N ASN A 41 -39.52 1.19 -0.04
CA ASN A 41 -39.00 -0.17 -0.06
C ASN A 41 -38.04 -0.41 1.10
N ILE A 42 -38.27 -1.43 1.89
CA ILE A 42 -37.30 -1.96 2.85
C ILE A 42 -36.25 -2.70 1.99
N PRO A 43 -34.94 -2.31 2.07
CA PRO A 43 -33.90 -3.00 1.32
C PRO A 43 -33.89 -4.49 1.66
N ALA A 44 -33.65 -5.33 0.67
CA ALA A 44 -33.37 -6.72 0.93
C ALA A 44 -32.13 -6.86 1.87
N VAL A 45 -32.09 -7.88 2.70
CA VAL A 45 -30.96 -8.14 3.62
C VAL A 45 -29.64 -8.20 2.85
N THR A 46 -29.65 -8.70 1.62
CA THR A 46 -28.51 -8.70 0.69
C THR A 46 -28.03 -7.30 0.34
N ASP A 47 -28.93 -6.33 0.13
CA ASP A 47 -28.59 -4.96 -0.21
C ASP A 47 -27.97 -4.23 0.99
N ILE A 48 -28.46 -4.52 2.20
CA ILE A 48 -27.87 -4.03 3.44
C ILE A 48 -26.44 -4.57 3.59
N GLY A 49 -26.22 -5.85 3.31
CA GLY A 49 -24.91 -6.49 3.33
C GLY A 49 -23.92 -5.83 2.37
N VAL A 50 -24.33 -5.60 1.13
CA VAL A 50 -23.52 -4.90 0.13
C VAL A 50 -23.20 -3.48 0.56
N GLY A 51 -24.20 -2.73 1.05
CA GLY A 51 -23.99 -1.36 1.56
C GLY A 51 -23.02 -1.31 2.73
N LEU A 52 -23.11 -2.28 3.68
CA LEU A 52 -22.20 -2.39 4.80
C LEU A 52 -20.76 -2.72 4.37
N ASN A 53 -20.60 -3.60 3.38
CA ASN A 53 -19.29 -3.95 2.83
C ASN A 53 -18.65 -2.77 2.10
N LEU A 54 -19.41 -2.02 1.31
CA LEU A 54 -18.92 -0.79 0.67
C LEU A 54 -18.50 0.26 1.70
N LEU A 55 -19.31 0.45 2.75
CA LEU A 55 -18.97 1.36 3.86
C LEU A 55 -17.65 0.93 4.53
N TRP A 56 -17.45 -0.37 4.75
CA TRP A 56 -16.23 -0.91 5.34
C TRP A 56 -15.00 -0.61 4.48
N VAL A 57 -15.11 -0.81 3.17
CA VAL A 57 -14.04 -0.49 2.21
C VAL A 57 -13.71 1.01 2.23
N ILE A 58 -14.71 1.89 2.29
CA ILE A 58 -14.50 3.35 2.35
C ILE A 58 -13.84 3.75 3.68
N ILE A 59 -14.30 3.21 4.81
CA ILE A 59 -13.65 3.46 6.11
C ILE A 59 -12.19 3.01 6.08
N GLY A 60 -11.93 1.81 5.55
CA GLY A 60 -10.57 1.32 5.36
C GLY A 60 -9.71 2.24 4.51
N ALA A 61 -10.24 2.69 3.36
CA ALA A 61 -9.55 3.64 2.48
C ALA A 61 -9.17 4.93 3.20
N VAL A 62 -10.10 5.53 3.96
CA VAL A 62 -9.86 6.77 4.71
C VAL A 62 -8.81 6.57 5.80
N LEU A 63 -8.85 5.45 6.51
CA LEU A 63 -7.83 5.10 7.51
C LEU A 63 -6.44 4.97 6.87
N VAL A 64 -6.33 4.32 5.71
CA VAL A 64 -5.05 4.19 4.99
C VAL A 64 -4.58 5.53 4.43
N ILE A 65 -5.46 6.35 3.85
CA ILE A 65 -5.12 7.71 3.41
C ILE A 65 -4.57 8.54 4.58
N PHE A 66 -5.13 8.39 5.77
CA PHE A 66 -4.65 9.09 6.96
C PHE A 66 -3.23 8.64 7.38
N MET A 67 -2.77 7.45 6.97
CA MET A 67 -1.38 7.03 7.18
C MET A 67 -0.37 7.97 6.52
N GLN A 68 -0.76 8.74 5.50
CA GLN A 68 0.12 9.73 4.89
C GLN A 68 0.57 10.80 5.88
N ALA A 69 -0.29 11.19 6.81
CA ALA A 69 0.11 12.06 7.93
C ALA A 69 1.12 11.37 8.87
N GLY A 70 0.94 10.07 9.09
CA GLY A 70 1.88 9.26 9.87
C GLY A 70 3.27 9.20 9.23
N PHE A 71 3.37 8.92 7.93
CA PHE A 71 4.63 8.93 7.17
C PHE A 71 5.31 10.29 7.23
N ALA A 72 4.56 11.38 7.00
CA ALA A 72 5.10 12.74 7.07
C ALA A 72 5.73 13.04 8.44
N LEU A 73 5.09 12.60 9.53
CA LEU A 73 5.59 12.80 10.89
C LEU A 73 6.80 11.92 11.22
N VAL A 74 6.77 10.63 10.85
CA VAL A 74 7.90 9.70 11.03
C VAL A 74 9.14 10.23 10.32
N GLU A 75 9.01 10.53 9.04
CA GLU A 75 10.13 10.96 8.22
C GLU A 75 10.68 12.31 8.66
N THR A 76 9.80 13.28 8.91
CA THR A 76 10.22 14.60 9.41
C THR A 76 10.86 14.48 10.78
N GLY A 77 10.33 13.62 11.65
CA GLY A 77 10.88 13.42 12.99
C GLY A 77 12.27 12.81 12.98
N PHE A 78 12.57 11.86 12.11
CA PHE A 78 13.89 11.23 12.00
C PHE A 78 14.90 12.05 11.19
N CYS A 79 14.45 12.94 10.31
CA CYS A 79 15.35 13.81 9.53
C CYS A 79 15.89 14.99 10.33
N ARG A 80 16.88 15.70 9.76
CA ARG A 80 17.43 16.91 10.38
C ARG A 80 16.47 18.08 10.27
N ALA A 81 16.37 18.91 11.31
CA ALA A 81 15.47 20.07 11.41
C ALA A 81 15.49 20.99 10.19
N LYS A 82 16.66 21.25 9.61
CA LYS A 82 16.81 22.12 8.43
C LYS A 82 16.12 21.59 7.16
N HIS A 83 15.74 20.32 7.14
CA HIS A 83 15.04 19.69 6.01
C HIS A 83 13.58 19.35 6.33
N ALA A 84 13.09 19.65 7.52
CA ALA A 84 11.75 19.27 7.98
C ALA A 84 10.65 19.72 7.01
N ALA A 85 10.66 20.98 6.59
CA ALA A 85 9.66 21.50 5.65
C ALA A 85 9.72 20.79 4.29
N HIS A 86 10.92 20.46 3.78
CA HIS A 86 11.06 19.75 2.52
C HIS A 86 10.51 18.31 2.63
N VAL A 87 10.90 17.58 3.68
CA VAL A 87 10.47 16.19 3.90
C VAL A 87 8.96 16.11 4.10
N PHE A 88 8.38 17.03 4.89
CA PHE A 88 6.94 17.09 5.05
C PHE A 88 6.22 17.41 3.73
N SER A 89 6.77 18.34 2.94
CA SER A 89 6.20 18.72 1.64
C SER A 89 6.27 17.60 0.62
N THR A 90 7.31 16.75 0.61
CA THR A 90 7.37 15.58 -0.27
C THR A 90 6.29 14.56 0.07
N ASN A 91 6.07 14.30 1.35
CA ASN A 91 4.97 13.44 1.80
C ASN A 91 3.57 14.00 1.45
N PHE A 92 3.39 15.32 1.50
CA PHE A 92 2.13 15.94 1.06
C PHE A 92 1.94 15.85 -0.46
N ALA A 93 3.00 16.07 -1.23
CA ALA A 93 2.92 16.11 -2.68
C ALA A 93 2.79 14.72 -3.32
N ILE A 94 3.37 13.67 -2.71
CA ILE A 94 3.31 12.32 -3.26
C ILE A 94 1.87 11.81 -3.35
N PHE A 95 1.04 12.13 -2.35
CA PHE A 95 -0.38 11.83 -2.37
C PHE A 95 -1.03 12.34 -3.67
N GLY A 96 -0.88 13.62 -3.98
CA GLY A 96 -1.50 14.19 -5.20
C GLY A 96 -0.92 13.62 -6.49
N LEU A 97 0.40 13.48 -6.58
CA LEU A 97 1.08 13.00 -7.79
C LEU A 97 0.75 11.53 -8.08
N GLY A 98 0.85 10.68 -7.06
CA GLY A 98 0.54 9.26 -7.18
C GLY A 98 -0.94 9.03 -7.49
N PHE A 99 -1.82 9.75 -6.77
CA PHE A 99 -3.27 9.68 -6.98
C PHE A 99 -3.67 10.00 -8.42
N VAL A 100 -3.13 11.11 -8.97
CA VAL A 100 -3.38 11.50 -10.36
C VAL A 100 -2.88 10.44 -11.35
N GLY A 101 -1.67 9.92 -11.16
CA GLY A 101 -1.12 8.86 -12.02
C GLY A 101 -1.96 7.58 -11.98
N PHE A 102 -2.35 7.15 -10.79
CA PHE A 102 -3.15 5.94 -10.60
C PHE A 102 -4.57 6.11 -11.14
N PHE A 103 -5.20 7.26 -10.93
CA PHE A 103 -6.51 7.59 -11.50
C PHE A 103 -6.51 7.55 -13.02
N LEU A 104 -5.54 8.23 -13.66
CA LEU A 104 -5.53 8.36 -15.11
C LEU A 104 -5.23 7.04 -15.82
N VAL A 105 -4.30 6.25 -15.28
CA VAL A 105 -3.73 5.09 -15.99
C VAL A 105 -3.57 3.87 -15.10
N GLY A 106 -3.04 4.03 -13.89
CA GLY A 106 -2.59 2.92 -13.07
C GLY A 106 -3.68 1.94 -12.68
N TYR A 107 -4.87 2.43 -12.35
CA TYR A 107 -6.00 1.58 -12.02
C TYR A 107 -6.39 0.67 -13.19
N ALA A 108 -6.43 1.20 -14.41
CA ALA A 108 -6.73 0.44 -15.60
C ALA A 108 -5.67 -0.65 -15.87
N PHE A 109 -4.40 -0.34 -15.68
CA PHE A 109 -3.31 -1.30 -15.85
C PHE A 109 -3.31 -2.40 -14.79
N MET A 110 -3.69 -2.07 -13.56
CA MET A 110 -3.71 -3.02 -12.46
C MET A 110 -4.97 -3.88 -12.43
N PHE A 111 -6.14 -3.29 -12.66
CA PHE A 111 -7.44 -3.89 -12.38
C PHE A 111 -8.44 -3.87 -13.55
N GLY A 112 -8.06 -3.44 -14.74
CA GLY A 112 -8.98 -3.33 -15.87
C GLY A 112 -9.69 -4.64 -16.22
N GLY A 113 -9.01 -5.78 -16.12
CA GLY A 113 -9.59 -7.11 -16.34
C GLY A 113 -9.95 -7.85 -15.04
N PHE A 114 -9.85 -7.20 -13.89
CA PHE A 114 -10.13 -7.81 -12.61
C PHE A 114 -11.64 -7.92 -12.36
N SER A 115 -12.06 -9.07 -11.83
CA SER A 115 -13.40 -9.26 -11.28
C SER A 115 -13.27 -9.90 -9.91
N TYR A 116 -14.09 -9.46 -8.97
CA TYR A 116 -14.14 -9.99 -7.62
C TYR A 116 -15.59 -10.31 -7.26
N PRO A 117 -16.05 -11.53 -7.56
CA PRO A 117 -17.41 -11.93 -7.28
C PRO A 117 -17.68 -11.95 -5.78
N GLY A 118 -18.82 -11.45 -5.39
CA GLY A 118 -19.34 -11.61 -4.04
C GLY A 118 -19.49 -10.32 -3.26
N TYR A 119 -18.65 -10.03 -2.30
CA TYR A 119 -18.95 -9.19 -1.15
C TYR A 119 -19.50 -7.78 -1.41
N PHE A 120 -19.16 -7.14 -2.53
CA PHE A 120 -19.66 -5.81 -2.85
C PHE A 120 -20.01 -5.60 -4.33
N GLY A 121 -20.12 -6.68 -5.11
CA GLY A 121 -20.69 -6.63 -6.46
C GLY A 121 -19.72 -6.24 -7.59
N LEU A 122 -18.42 -6.41 -7.41
CA LEU A 122 -17.43 -6.25 -8.49
C LEU A 122 -17.27 -7.57 -9.26
N ASP A 123 -18.37 -8.05 -9.85
CA ASP A 123 -18.49 -9.39 -10.44
C ASP A 123 -18.12 -9.46 -11.92
N LYS A 124 -17.86 -8.32 -12.55
CA LYS A 124 -17.49 -8.25 -13.98
C LYS A 124 -16.27 -7.34 -14.19
N PRO A 125 -15.35 -7.76 -15.07
CA PRO A 125 -14.24 -6.91 -15.46
C PRO A 125 -14.74 -5.71 -16.28
N VAL A 126 -14.03 -4.57 -16.14
CA VAL A 126 -14.29 -3.36 -16.93
C VAL A 126 -13.71 -3.49 -18.35
N GLY A 127 -12.65 -4.27 -18.49
CA GLY A 127 -11.89 -4.44 -19.73
C GLY A 127 -11.24 -5.81 -19.86
N ASP A 128 -10.07 -5.83 -20.47
CA ASP A 128 -9.40 -7.02 -20.98
C ASP A 128 -7.91 -7.03 -20.67
N ALA A 129 -7.22 -8.15 -20.98
CA ALA A 129 -5.77 -8.19 -20.97
C ALA A 129 -5.17 -7.23 -22.02
N LEU A 130 -4.21 -6.42 -21.62
CA LEU A 130 -3.38 -5.62 -22.52
C LEU A 130 -2.15 -6.41 -22.98
N ILE A 131 -1.48 -7.08 -22.03
CA ILE A 131 -0.30 -7.92 -22.26
C ILE A 131 -0.56 -9.28 -21.62
N GLY A 132 -0.51 -10.34 -22.43
CA GLY A 132 -0.75 -11.71 -21.98
C GLY A 132 -2.16 -12.20 -22.29
N SER A 133 -2.48 -13.42 -21.84
CA SER A 133 -3.79 -14.05 -22.01
C SER A 133 -3.98 -15.22 -21.05
N GLY A 134 -5.21 -15.60 -20.76
CA GLY A 134 -5.54 -16.70 -19.85
C GLY A 134 -4.95 -16.48 -18.47
N GLU A 135 -4.15 -17.43 -17.99
CA GLU A 135 -3.47 -17.37 -16.68
C GLU A 135 -2.16 -16.56 -16.70
N TRP A 136 -1.68 -16.17 -17.89
CA TRP A 136 -0.42 -15.46 -18.10
C TRP A 136 -0.66 -14.00 -18.48
N VAL A 137 -1.40 -13.26 -17.65
CA VAL A 137 -1.61 -11.84 -17.85
C VAL A 137 -0.58 -11.04 -17.07
N PHE A 138 0.07 -10.11 -17.76
CA PHE A 138 1.10 -9.22 -17.22
C PHE A 138 0.58 -7.78 -17.05
N LEU A 139 -0.42 -7.39 -17.81
CA LEU A 139 -1.01 -6.05 -17.72
C LEU A 139 -2.45 -6.06 -18.24
N TRP A 140 -3.30 -5.27 -17.59
CA TRP A 140 -4.69 -5.09 -17.96
C TRP A 140 -4.93 -3.78 -18.71
N LYS A 141 -6.11 -3.60 -19.27
CA LYS A 141 -6.64 -2.36 -19.83
C LYS A 141 -8.13 -2.26 -19.54
N GLY A 142 -8.66 -1.03 -19.51
CA GLY A 142 -10.07 -0.73 -19.28
C GLY A 142 -10.27 0.10 -18.01
N GLY A 143 -11.21 1.03 -18.05
CA GLY A 143 -11.48 1.93 -16.93
C GLY A 143 -10.42 3.02 -16.73
N PHE A 144 -9.73 3.48 -17.78
CA PHE A 144 -8.84 4.64 -17.73
C PHE A 144 -9.60 5.86 -17.25
N ALA A 145 -9.04 6.59 -16.31
CA ALA A 145 -9.68 7.72 -15.63
C ALA A 145 -11.09 7.37 -15.08
N LEU A 146 -11.29 6.11 -14.68
CA LEU A 146 -12.55 5.56 -14.21
C LEU A 146 -13.72 5.77 -15.21
N THR A 147 -13.43 5.75 -16.50
CA THR A 147 -14.46 5.73 -17.54
C THR A 147 -15.06 4.31 -17.70
N ASP A 148 -16.20 4.22 -18.36
CA ASP A 148 -16.90 2.96 -18.67
C ASP A 148 -17.43 2.16 -17.45
N LEU A 149 -17.48 2.79 -16.28
CA LEU A 149 -17.96 2.16 -15.05
C LEU A 149 -19.48 2.10 -14.93
N GLY A 150 -20.21 2.67 -15.87
CA GLY A 150 -21.66 2.87 -15.77
C GLY A 150 -22.04 3.92 -14.72
N GLY A 151 -23.26 4.44 -14.83
CA GLY A 151 -23.83 5.35 -13.84
C GLY A 151 -24.53 4.60 -12.69
N LEU A 152 -25.22 5.36 -11.82
CA LEU A 152 -26.11 4.82 -10.79
C LEU A 152 -27.41 4.18 -11.37
N GLY A 153 -27.47 4.00 -12.71
CA GLY A 153 -28.60 3.38 -13.42
C GLY A 153 -28.51 1.86 -13.49
N ALA A 154 -28.82 1.29 -14.68
CA ALA A 154 -28.87 -0.16 -14.89
C ALA A 154 -27.54 -0.92 -14.63
N ASN A 155 -26.40 -0.18 -14.56
CA ASN A 155 -25.08 -0.68 -14.19
C ASN A 155 -24.62 -0.13 -12.81
N ALA A 156 -25.53 0.23 -11.94
CA ALA A 156 -25.22 0.74 -10.60
C ALA A 156 -24.30 -0.20 -9.80
N ALA A 157 -24.43 -1.50 -10.06
CA ALA A 157 -23.60 -2.53 -9.45
C ALA A 157 -22.10 -2.42 -9.80
N LEU A 158 -21.73 -1.79 -10.92
CA LEU A 158 -20.31 -1.61 -11.28
C LEU A 158 -19.75 -0.25 -10.81
N GLY A 159 -20.55 0.81 -10.85
CA GLY A 159 -20.09 2.17 -10.56
C GLY A 159 -19.66 2.38 -9.10
N ALA A 160 -20.54 2.11 -8.15
CA ALA A 160 -20.26 2.30 -6.72
C ALA A 160 -19.19 1.32 -6.18
N PRO A 161 -19.25 0.00 -6.46
CA PRO A 161 -18.20 -0.93 -6.07
C PRO A 161 -16.82 -0.55 -6.63
N THR A 162 -16.73 -0.20 -7.89
CA THR A 162 -15.46 0.18 -8.51
C THR A 162 -14.93 1.49 -7.92
N ALA A 163 -15.78 2.47 -7.66
CA ALA A 163 -15.37 3.71 -7.02
C ALA A 163 -14.81 3.49 -5.61
N ALA A 164 -15.48 2.65 -4.80
CA ALA A 164 -15.01 2.28 -3.47
C ALA A 164 -13.69 1.49 -3.54
N PHE A 165 -13.59 0.53 -4.44
CA PHE A 165 -12.38 -0.27 -4.65
C PHE A 165 -11.22 0.60 -5.16
N PHE A 166 -11.46 1.51 -6.11
CA PHE A 166 -10.47 2.48 -6.55
C PHE A 166 -9.96 3.32 -5.39
N LEU A 167 -10.86 3.88 -4.56
CA LEU A 167 -10.47 4.72 -3.42
C LEU A 167 -9.60 3.92 -2.42
N TYR A 168 -9.92 2.64 -2.21
CA TYR A 168 -9.13 1.77 -1.36
C TYR A 168 -7.75 1.50 -1.98
N MET A 169 -7.70 1.09 -3.23
CA MET A 169 -6.46 0.69 -3.91
C MET A 169 -5.52 1.86 -4.19
N VAL A 170 -6.03 3.06 -4.43
CA VAL A 170 -5.17 4.25 -4.58
C VAL A 170 -4.46 4.61 -3.28
N ALA A 171 -5.07 4.35 -2.11
CA ALA A 171 -4.43 4.56 -0.81
C ALA A 171 -3.24 3.60 -0.59
N PHE A 172 -3.32 2.38 -1.10
CA PHE A 172 -2.23 1.39 -1.07
C PHE A 172 -1.11 1.77 -2.05
N MET A 173 -1.46 2.26 -3.23
CA MET A 173 -0.50 2.84 -4.16
C MET A 173 0.26 4.01 -3.52
N ASP A 174 -0.45 4.92 -2.85
CA ASP A 174 0.14 6.06 -2.17
C ASP A 174 1.11 5.63 -1.06
N THR A 175 0.75 4.60 -0.29
CA THR A 175 1.64 4.00 0.70
C THR A 175 2.93 3.47 0.06
N THR A 176 2.84 2.76 -1.07
CA THR A 176 4.03 2.31 -1.82
C THR A 176 4.87 3.48 -2.31
N ALA A 177 4.21 4.53 -2.80
CA ALA A 177 4.84 5.72 -3.35
C ALA A 177 5.63 6.51 -2.31
N THR A 178 5.13 6.55 -1.07
CA THR A 178 5.72 7.33 0.02
C THR A 178 6.89 6.62 0.72
N ILE A 179 6.97 5.29 0.73
CA ILE A 179 8.07 4.56 1.38
C ILE A 179 9.47 5.05 0.95
N PRO A 180 9.77 5.27 -0.35
CA PRO A 180 11.06 5.78 -0.77
C PRO A 180 11.36 7.21 -0.31
N THR A 181 10.35 8.01 0.05
CA THR A 181 10.55 9.40 0.50
C THR A 181 11.41 9.44 1.75
N GLY A 182 11.22 8.48 2.66
CA GLY A 182 12.02 8.34 3.87
C GLY A 182 13.47 7.97 3.62
N ALA A 183 13.71 6.96 2.79
CA ALA A 183 15.06 6.52 2.46
C ALA A 183 15.87 7.58 1.70
N MET A 184 15.21 8.37 0.85
CA MET A 184 15.82 9.42 0.04
C MET A 184 15.71 10.81 0.67
N ALA A 185 15.19 10.92 1.88
CA ALA A 185 14.96 12.18 2.58
C ALA A 185 16.23 13.04 2.65
N GLU A 186 16.06 14.35 2.62
CA GLU A 186 17.10 15.39 2.63
C GLU A 186 17.92 15.52 1.33
N ARG A 187 17.74 14.64 0.31
CA ARG A 187 18.59 14.57 -0.89
C ARG A 187 17.84 14.67 -2.21
N TRP A 188 16.53 14.51 -2.18
CA TRP A 188 15.72 14.40 -3.40
C TRP A 188 15.42 15.77 -4.01
N LYS A 189 15.70 15.92 -5.30
CA LYS A 189 15.34 17.14 -6.04
C LYS A 189 13.88 17.07 -6.48
N TRP A 190 13.13 18.17 -6.31
CA TRP A 190 11.72 18.25 -6.66
C TRP A 190 11.37 17.80 -8.09
N LYS A 191 12.18 18.13 -9.07
CA LYS A 191 11.93 17.70 -10.46
C LYS A 191 11.96 16.18 -10.61
N ALA A 192 12.91 15.51 -10.00
CA ALA A 192 12.99 14.06 -10.00
C ALA A 192 11.87 13.43 -9.18
N PHE A 193 11.52 14.06 -8.05
CA PHE A 193 10.42 13.63 -7.19
C PHE A 193 9.06 13.68 -7.90
N ILE A 194 8.76 14.74 -8.66
CA ILE A 194 7.55 14.81 -9.50
C ILE A 194 7.50 13.65 -10.50
N GLY A 195 8.62 13.36 -11.15
CA GLY A 195 8.74 12.22 -12.06
C GLY A 195 8.46 10.89 -11.36
N TRP A 196 8.99 10.70 -10.14
CA TRP A 196 8.72 9.52 -9.32
C TRP A 196 7.23 9.39 -8.99
N GLY A 197 6.61 10.43 -8.48
CA GLY A 197 5.20 10.39 -8.05
C GLY A 197 4.24 10.02 -9.18
N LEU A 198 4.49 10.52 -10.40
CA LEU A 198 3.70 10.11 -11.56
C LEU A 198 4.05 8.68 -12.00
N PHE A 199 5.33 8.31 -12.03
CA PHE A 199 5.78 6.99 -12.47
C PHE A 199 5.29 5.86 -11.56
N VAL A 200 5.31 6.06 -10.23
CA VAL A 200 4.84 5.04 -9.29
C VAL A 200 3.35 4.77 -9.45
N GLY A 201 2.54 5.82 -9.62
CA GLY A 201 1.10 5.69 -9.80
C GLY A 201 0.68 5.13 -11.16
N THR A 202 1.44 5.42 -12.22
CA THR A 202 1.09 4.99 -13.58
C THR A 202 1.65 3.62 -13.96
N ILE A 203 2.86 3.25 -13.50
CA ILE A 203 3.59 2.09 -14.00
C ILE A 203 4.11 1.19 -12.87
N TYR A 204 4.95 1.73 -11.98
CA TYR A 204 5.74 0.92 -11.05
C TYR A 204 4.86 0.03 -10.15
N TYR A 205 3.91 0.62 -9.45
CA TYR A 205 2.99 -0.11 -8.59
C TYR A 205 1.96 -0.93 -9.39
N PRO A 206 1.29 -0.37 -10.43
CA PRO A 206 0.31 -1.10 -11.20
C PRO A 206 0.82 -2.37 -11.88
N VAL A 207 2.06 -2.38 -12.37
CA VAL A 207 2.64 -3.56 -13.04
C VAL A 207 2.73 -4.74 -12.09
N PHE A 208 3.33 -4.56 -10.92
CA PHE A 208 3.42 -5.65 -9.93
C PHE A 208 2.04 -5.99 -9.34
N GLY A 209 1.21 -4.97 -9.12
CA GLY A 209 -0.15 -5.16 -8.67
C GLY A 209 -1.01 -5.96 -9.66
N ALA A 210 -0.85 -5.75 -10.96
CA ALA A 210 -1.52 -6.54 -11.99
C ALA A 210 -1.14 -8.03 -11.93
N TRP A 211 0.13 -8.33 -11.64
CA TRP A 211 0.63 -9.71 -11.53
C TRP A 211 0.05 -10.47 -10.33
N THR A 212 -0.28 -9.75 -9.29
CA THR A 212 -0.71 -10.25 -7.99
C THR A 212 -2.20 -10.01 -7.77
N TRP A 213 -2.56 -8.90 -7.13
CA TRP A 213 -3.93 -8.55 -6.77
C TRP A 213 -4.88 -8.35 -7.95
N GLY A 214 -4.35 -7.96 -9.10
CA GLY A 214 -5.11 -7.87 -10.35
C GLY A 214 -5.45 -9.22 -11.00
N GLY A 215 -5.08 -10.35 -10.37
CA GLY A 215 -5.37 -11.68 -10.88
C GLY A 215 -4.48 -12.13 -12.04
N GLY A 216 -3.32 -11.49 -12.23
CA GLY A 216 -2.34 -11.84 -13.26
C GLY A 216 -1.48 -13.05 -12.90
N TRP A 217 -0.40 -13.25 -13.65
CA TRP A 217 0.38 -14.49 -13.70
C TRP A 217 0.91 -15.00 -12.36
N LEU A 218 1.36 -14.12 -11.45
CA LEU A 218 1.84 -14.56 -10.12
C LEU A 218 0.69 -15.11 -9.25
N ASN A 219 -0.47 -14.46 -9.29
CA ASN A 219 -1.66 -14.94 -8.62
C ASN A 219 -2.08 -16.31 -9.18
N GLN A 220 -1.94 -16.51 -10.49
CA GLN A 220 -2.39 -17.71 -11.21
C GLN A 220 -1.40 -18.89 -11.16
N LEU A 221 -0.27 -18.78 -10.46
CA LEU A 221 0.73 -19.87 -10.38
C LEU A 221 0.17 -21.18 -9.82
N GLY A 222 -0.84 -21.11 -8.96
CA GLY A 222 -1.55 -22.30 -8.49
C GLY A 222 -2.29 -23.02 -9.60
N ASN A 223 -2.91 -22.29 -10.54
CA ASN A 223 -3.62 -22.84 -11.68
C ASN A 223 -2.67 -23.27 -12.81
N SER A 224 -1.69 -22.41 -13.14
CA SER A 224 -0.83 -22.61 -14.31
C SER A 224 0.31 -23.61 -14.08
N LEU A 225 0.89 -23.64 -12.87
CA LEU A 225 2.07 -24.46 -12.54
C LEU A 225 1.85 -25.39 -11.33
N HIS A 226 0.63 -25.45 -10.80
CA HIS A 226 0.29 -26.26 -9.61
C HIS A 226 1.15 -25.91 -8.36
N LEU A 227 1.48 -24.61 -8.20
CA LEU A 227 2.25 -24.10 -7.07
C LEU A 227 1.31 -23.60 -5.96
N GLY A 228 0.59 -24.51 -5.31
CA GLY A 228 -0.32 -24.21 -4.21
C GLY A 228 -1.41 -23.21 -4.62
N PHE A 229 -1.54 -22.13 -3.87
CA PHE A 229 -2.50 -21.04 -4.17
C PHE A 229 -1.91 -19.91 -5.03
N GLY A 230 -0.70 -20.09 -5.59
CA GLY A 230 0.02 -19.03 -6.25
C GLY A 230 0.61 -18.02 -5.25
N TYR A 231 0.81 -16.78 -5.70
CA TYR A 231 1.29 -15.72 -4.83
C TYR A 231 0.19 -15.22 -3.89
N VAL A 232 0.39 -15.39 -2.60
CA VAL A 232 -0.55 -14.98 -1.55
C VAL A 232 0.01 -13.81 -0.75
N ASP A 233 -0.70 -12.71 -0.76
CA ASP A 233 -0.35 -11.50 -0.01
C ASP A 233 -1.64 -10.76 0.36
N PHE A 234 -2.14 -11.01 1.59
CA PHE A 234 -3.48 -10.56 1.95
C PHE A 234 -3.66 -9.05 1.88
N ALA A 235 -2.76 -8.31 2.50
CA ALA A 235 -2.88 -6.85 2.56
C ALA A 235 -1.63 -6.08 2.07
N GLY A 236 -0.54 -6.74 1.59
CA GLY A 236 0.51 -6.05 0.86
C GLY A 236 1.89 -6.01 1.50
N SER A 237 2.31 -7.03 2.28
CA SER A 237 3.74 -7.12 2.66
C SER A 237 4.66 -7.07 1.44
N GLY A 238 4.28 -7.75 0.35
CA GLY A 238 4.99 -7.73 -0.93
C GLY A 238 4.56 -6.58 -1.82
N VAL A 239 3.25 -6.53 -2.13
CA VAL A 239 2.69 -5.60 -3.15
C VAL A 239 2.93 -4.14 -2.79
N VAL A 240 2.88 -3.78 -1.52
CA VAL A 240 3.12 -2.43 -1.04
C VAL A 240 4.53 -2.28 -0.47
N HIS A 241 4.83 -3.07 0.57
CA HIS A 241 6.01 -2.80 1.38
C HIS A 241 7.31 -3.26 0.72
N ALA A 242 7.40 -4.49 0.20
CA ALA A 242 8.61 -4.95 -0.48
C ALA A 242 8.87 -4.13 -1.76
N MET A 243 7.82 -3.78 -2.49
CA MET A 243 7.93 -2.91 -3.67
C MET A 243 8.43 -1.51 -3.29
N GLY A 244 7.83 -0.88 -2.28
CA GLY A 244 8.28 0.42 -1.77
C GLY A 244 9.72 0.36 -1.25
N GLY A 245 10.08 -0.70 -0.51
CA GLY A 245 11.42 -0.94 0.01
C GLY A 245 12.48 -1.16 -1.08
N ALA A 246 12.13 -1.85 -2.17
CA ALA A 246 13.01 -2.01 -3.34
C ALA A 246 13.28 -0.68 -4.03
N ALA A 247 12.25 0.15 -4.22
CA ALA A 247 12.40 1.50 -4.76
C ALA A 247 13.24 2.40 -3.82
N ALA A 248 13.05 2.26 -2.51
CA ALA A 248 13.82 2.96 -1.48
C ALA A 248 15.32 2.60 -1.56
N LEU A 249 15.64 1.31 -1.70
CA LEU A 249 17.02 0.84 -1.87
C LEU A 249 17.63 1.39 -3.16
N ALA A 250 16.93 1.25 -4.28
CA ALA A 250 17.40 1.75 -5.57
C ALA A 250 17.68 3.27 -5.51
N GLY A 251 16.75 4.05 -4.95
CA GLY A 251 16.89 5.48 -4.79
C GLY A 251 18.03 5.88 -3.86
N ALA A 252 18.20 5.19 -2.73
CA ALA A 252 19.29 5.44 -1.79
C ALA A 252 20.66 5.16 -2.42
N LEU A 253 20.78 4.10 -3.23
CA LEU A 253 22.00 3.77 -3.95
C LEU A 253 22.34 4.81 -5.02
N VAL A 254 21.35 5.27 -5.78
CA VAL A 254 21.55 6.29 -6.84
C VAL A 254 21.92 7.65 -6.27
N LEU A 255 21.26 8.07 -5.17
CA LEU A 255 21.51 9.38 -4.56
C LEU A 255 22.78 9.42 -3.71
N GLY A 256 23.23 8.27 -3.23
CA GLY A 256 24.32 8.18 -2.28
C GLY A 256 23.94 8.68 -0.87
N PRO A 257 24.88 8.67 0.07
CA PRO A 257 24.64 9.07 1.45
C PRO A 257 24.50 10.60 1.62
N ARG A 258 23.79 11.00 2.67
CA ARG A 258 23.72 12.41 3.11
C ARG A 258 25.11 12.94 3.45
N ILE A 259 25.34 14.22 3.16
CA ILE A 259 26.60 14.89 3.49
C ILE A 259 26.86 14.78 5.01
N GLY A 260 28.01 14.22 5.37
CA GLY A 260 28.43 14.02 6.75
C GLY A 260 27.95 12.71 7.39
N LYS A 261 27.22 11.85 6.68
CA LYS A 261 26.78 10.55 7.19
C LYS A 261 27.94 9.58 7.42
N TYR A 262 28.94 9.61 6.57
CA TYR A 262 30.16 8.80 6.72
C TYR A 262 31.39 9.68 6.90
N GLY A 263 32.31 9.24 7.76
CA GLY A 263 33.60 9.88 7.97
C GLY A 263 34.60 9.58 6.85
N ALA A 264 35.77 10.20 6.89
CA ALA A 264 36.88 9.88 6.00
C ALA A 264 37.37 8.44 6.16
N ASP A 265 37.12 7.82 7.30
CA ASP A 265 37.39 6.42 7.62
C ASP A 265 36.28 5.44 7.13
N GLY A 266 35.28 5.95 6.41
CA GLY A 266 34.13 5.18 5.92
C GLY A 266 33.13 4.77 6.99
N LYS A 267 33.34 5.14 8.27
CA LYS A 267 32.42 4.75 9.34
C LYS A 267 31.20 5.65 9.39
N PRO A 268 30.03 5.07 9.69
CA PRO A 268 28.80 5.84 9.82
C PRO A 268 28.85 6.76 11.04
N ARG A 269 28.28 7.95 10.86
CA ARG A 269 28.09 8.96 11.90
C ARG A 269 26.61 9.17 12.19
N THR A 270 26.27 9.42 13.43
CA THR A 270 24.90 9.79 13.81
C THR A 270 24.59 11.19 13.32
N LEU A 271 23.53 11.32 12.52
CA LEU A 271 22.93 12.60 12.17
C LEU A 271 21.70 12.77 13.08
N ALA A 272 21.74 13.79 13.95
CA ALA A 272 20.70 14.00 14.95
C ALA A 272 19.32 14.17 14.31
N ALA A 273 18.35 13.41 14.80
CA ALA A 273 16.94 13.50 14.43
C ALA A 273 16.36 14.85 14.87
N HIS A 274 15.38 15.35 14.12
CA HIS A 274 14.69 16.62 14.44
C HIS A 274 13.85 16.48 15.71
N SER A 275 12.98 15.45 15.77
CA SER A 275 12.07 15.26 16.88
C SER A 275 11.64 13.79 17.00
N ILE A 276 12.26 13.08 17.92
CA ILE A 276 11.86 11.69 18.20
C ILE A 276 10.40 11.58 18.65
N PRO A 277 9.85 12.48 19.52
CA PRO A 277 8.41 12.42 19.86
C PRO A 277 7.50 12.54 18.65
N MET A 278 7.83 13.38 17.67
CA MET A 278 7.09 13.52 16.41
C MET A 278 7.12 12.21 15.60
N ALA A 279 8.28 11.57 15.49
CA ALA A 279 8.43 10.29 14.82
C ALA A 279 7.58 9.20 15.48
N LEU A 280 7.63 9.09 16.80
CA LEU A 280 6.84 8.11 17.56
C LEU A 280 5.33 8.36 17.41
N LEU A 281 4.88 9.61 17.43
CA LEU A 281 3.49 9.97 17.16
C LEU A 281 3.08 9.51 15.75
N GLY A 282 3.95 9.75 14.76
CA GLY A 282 3.74 9.27 13.40
C GLY A 282 3.57 7.75 13.34
N VAL A 283 4.37 6.99 14.08
CA VAL A 283 4.23 5.52 14.16
C VAL A 283 2.88 5.09 14.74
N PHE A 284 2.36 5.79 15.76
CA PHE A 284 1.00 5.51 16.28
C PHE A 284 -0.09 5.84 15.27
N ILE A 285 0.05 6.91 14.48
CA ILE A 285 -0.87 7.23 13.38
C ILE A 285 -0.81 6.14 12.32
N LEU A 286 0.37 5.62 11.98
CA LEU A 286 0.53 4.49 11.07
C LEU A 286 -0.16 3.24 11.63
N LEU A 287 0.03 2.91 12.92
CA LEU A 287 -0.67 1.80 13.56
C LEU A 287 -2.19 1.95 13.48
N PHE A 288 -2.71 3.15 13.74
CA PHE A 288 -4.15 3.42 13.64
C PHE A 288 -4.68 3.17 12.22
N GLY A 289 -3.99 3.67 11.20
CA GLY A 289 -4.34 3.42 9.81
C GLY A 289 -4.18 1.97 9.38
N TRP A 290 -3.29 1.22 10.05
CA TRP A 290 -3.05 -0.20 9.73
C TRP A 290 -4.24 -1.12 10.02
N PHE A 291 -5.15 -0.73 10.90
CA PHE A 291 -6.43 -1.43 11.04
C PHE A 291 -7.29 -1.31 9.77
N GLY A 292 -7.27 -0.16 9.11
CA GLY A 292 -7.85 0.00 7.78
C GLY A 292 -7.08 -0.80 6.72
N PHE A 293 -5.75 -0.76 6.80
CA PHE A 293 -4.87 -1.43 5.85
C PHE A 293 -5.09 -2.96 5.85
N ASN A 294 -5.04 -3.58 7.01
CA ASN A 294 -5.16 -5.04 7.15
C ASN A 294 -6.60 -5.50 7.29
N ALA A 295 -7.34 -5.00 8.27
CA ALA A 295 -8.67 -5.54 8.56
C ALA A 295 -9.68 -5.24 7.45
N ALA A 296 -9.62 -4.06 6.83
CA ALA A 296 -10.51 -3.74 5.73
C ALA A 296 -10.11 -4.41 4.39
N SER A 297 -8.94 -5.07 4.31
CA SER A 297 -8.57 -5.92 3.17
C SER A 297 -9.42 -7.19 3.05
N THR A 298 -10.32 -7.46 4.00
CA THR A 298 -11.41 -8.42 3.81
C THR A 298 -12.39 -7.96 2.74
N PHE A 299 -12.44 -6.67 2.40
CA PHE A 299 -13.43 -6.02 1.52
C PHE A 299 -14.90 -6.22 1.95
N ALA A 300 -15.12 -6.79 3.14
CA ALA A 300 -16.44 -7.11 3.63
C ALA A 300 -16.52 -6.98 5.16
N ALA A 301 -17.40 -6.14 5.67
CA ALA A 301 -17.78 -6.14 7.07
C ALA A 301 -18.59 -7.39 7.46
N THR A 302 -19.16 -8.07 6.48
CA THR A 302 -19.85 -9.36 6.66
C THR A 302 -18.88 -10.55 6.75
N ASP A 303 -17.61 -10.37 6.39
CA ASP A 303 -16.55 -11.35 6.63
C ASP A 303 -15.92 -11.11 8.01
N VAL A 304 -16.38 -11.84 8.99
CA VAL A 304 -15.96 -11.67 10.41
C VAL A 304 -14.47 -11.92 10.67
N ARG A 305 -13.73 -12.42 9.67
CA ARG A 305 -12.25 -12.54 9.76
C ARG A 305 -11.57 -11.20 10.02
N PHE A 306 -12.19 -10.08 9.66
CA PHE A 306 -11.64 -8.76 9.97
C PHE A 306 -11.27 -8.59 11.45
N ALA A 307 -11.99 -9.25 12.35
CA ALA A 307 -11.72 -9.19 13.80
C ALA A 307 -10.39 -9.91 14.14
N ILE A 308 -10.16 -11.10 13.55
CA ILE A 308 -8.89 -11.84 13.70
C ILE A 308 -7.74 -11.05 13.07
N VAL A 309 -7.96 -10.51 11.87
CA VAL A 309 -6.97 -9.67 11.17
C VAL A 309 -6.55 -8.47 12.02
N ALA A 310 -7.52 -7.78 12.63
CA ALA A 310 -7.25 -6.65 13.51
C ALA A 310 -6.44 -7.08 14.76
N ALA A 311 -6.83 -8.19 15.41
CA ALA A 311 -6.12 -8.73 16.56
C ALA A 311 -4.68 -9.13 16.20
N ASN A 312 -4.48 -9.85 15.10
CA ASN A 312 -3.16 -10.26 14.62
C ASN A 312 -2.26 -9.06 14.29
N THR A 313 -2.84 -8.02 13.70
CA THR A 313 -2.15 -6.76 13.41
C THR A 313 -1.66 -6.09 14.69
N ALA A 314 -2.53 -5.96 15.70
CA ALA A 314 -2.18 -5.36 16.99
C ALA A 314 -1.11 -6.18 17.74
N LEU A 315 -1.23 -7.52 17.74
CA LEU A 315 -0.27 -8.42 18.37
C LEU A 315 1.11 -8.28 17.72
N ALA A 316 1.21 -8.36 16.40
CA ALA A 316 2.49 -8.24 15.71
C ALA A 316 3.15 -6.87 15.95
N ALA A 317 2.37 -5.79 15.99
CA ALA A 317 2.85 -4.45 16.34
C ALA A 317 3.40 -4.38 17.76
N ALA A 318 2.65 -4.86 18.75
CA ALA A 318 3.02 -4.81 20.16
C ALA A 318 4.26 -5.67 20.46
N PHE A 319 4.27 -6.91 19.96
CA PHE A 319 5.41 -7.82 20.13
C PHE A 319 6.63 -7.34 19.34
N GLY A 320 6.45 -6.74 18.16
CA GLY A 320 7.52 -6.11 17.39
C GLY A 320 8.16 -4.93 18.12
N ALA A 321 7.35 -4.01 18.68
CA ALA A 321 7.85 -2.89 19.49
C ALA A 321 8.62 -3.36 20.71
N THR A 322 8.07 -4.32 21.44
CA THR A 322 8.66 -4.88 22.67
C THR A 322 9.96 -5.63 22.36
N ALA A 323 9.97 -6.47 21.34
CA ALA A 323 11.16 -7.17 20.90
C ALA A 323 12.24 -6.19 20.41
N GLY A 324 11.85 -5.16 19.65
CA GLY A 324 12.74 -4.08 19.21
C GLY A 324 13.40 -3.36 20.37
N MET A 325 12.66 -3.06 21.43
CA MET A 325 13.18 -2.45 22.64
C MET A 325 14.25 -3.35 23.31
N PHE A 326 13.91 -4.59 23.64
CA PHE A 326 14.83 -5.49 24.33
C PHE A 326 16.03 -5.87 23.48
N TYR A 327 15.82 -6.07 22.19
CA TYR A 327 16.91 -6.38 21.27
C TYR A 327 17.87 -5.21 21.11
N ALA A 328 17.37 -3.97 21.00
CA ALA A 328 18.21 -2.77 21.00
C ALA A 328 19.00 -2.62 22.30
N MET A 329 18.37 -2.85 23.46
CA MET A 329 19.07 -2.82 24.76
C MET A 329 20.23 -3.81 24.80
N ARG A 330 20.02 -5.05 24.32
CA ARG A 330 21.07 -6.06 24.24
C ARG A 330 22.15 -5.72 23.21
N ARG A 331 21.75 -5.21 22.05
CA ARG A 331 22.63 -5.03 20.88
C ARG A 331 23.41 -3.73 20.91
N LEU A 332 22.81 -2.66 21.44
CA LEU A 332 23.35 -1.30 21.50
C LEU A 332 23.69 -0.84 22.93
N GLY A 333 23.38 -1.64 23.95
CA GLY A 333 23.66 -1.36 25.35
C GLY A 333 22.65 -0.44 26.03
N LYS A 334 21.67 0.08 25.32
CA LYS A 334 20.61 0.98 25.84
C LYS A 334 19.34 0.89 24.99
N PRO A 335 18.16 1.23 25.54
CA PRO A 335 16.95 1.37 24.74
C PRO A 335 17.13 2.50 23.71
N ASP A 336 16.66 2.23 22.50
CA ASP A 336 16.68 3.20 21.40
C ASP A 336 15.25 3.41 20.87
N PRO A 337 14.67 4.62 21.01
CA PRO A 337 13.31 4.89 20.58
C PRO A 337 13.09 4.67 19.06
N GLY A 338 14.11 4.95 18.24
CA GLY A 338 14.04 4.71 16.80
C GLY A 338 13.96 3.21 16.47
N MET A 339 14.75 2.37 17.17
CA MET A 339 14.68 0.93 17.00
C MET A 339 13.37 0.32 17.55
N MET A 340 12.80 0.90 18.61
CA MET A 340 11.47 0.51 19.10
C MET A 340 10.40 0.83 18.05
N ALA A 341 10.44 2.03 17.47
CA ALA A 341 9.55 2.45 16.40
C ALA A 341 9.66 1.54 15.18
N ASN A 342 10.89 1.28 14.71
CA ASN A 342 11.14 0.38 13.59
C ASN A 342 10.76 -1.08 13.90
N GLY A 343 10.87 -1.52 15.15
CA GLY A 343 10.38 -2.83 15.60
C GLY A 343 8.86 -2.96 15.49
N MET A 344 8.11 -1.93 15.92
CA MET A 344 6.65 -1.89 15.73
C MET A 344 6.29 -1.93 14.25
N LEU A 345 6.90 -1.08 13.43
CA LEU A 345 6.65 -1.02 11.99
C LEU A 345 7.04 -2.33 11.29
N ALA A 346 8.14 -2.96 11.70
CA ALA A 346 8.56 -4.26 11.18
C ALA A 346 7.51 -5.34 11.43
N GLY A 347 6.96 -5.39 12.66
CA GLY A 347 5.87 -6.30 13.00
C GLY A 347 4.63 -6.05 12.16
N LEU A 348 4.24 -4.78 11.99
CA LEU A 348 3.11 -4.38 11.15
C LEU A 348 3.31 -4.77 9.68
N VAL A 349 4.47 -4.48 9.11
CA VAL A 349 4.81 -4.85 7.72
C VAL A 349 4.80 -6.35 7.52
N ALA A 350 5.44 -7.10 8.42
CA ALA A 350 5.56 -8.54 8.28
C ALA A 350 4.22 -9.27 8.43
N ILE A 351 3.33 -8.78 9.31
CA ILE A 351 2.02 -9.41 9.50
C ILE A 351 1.04 -9.10 8.36
N THR A 352 1.32 -8.11 7.53
CA THR A 352 0.39 -7.59 6.52
C THR A 352 0.01 -8.65 5.47
N ALA A 353 0.92 -9.53 5.04
CA ALA A 353 0.58 -10.65 4.15
C ALA A 353 -0.15 -11.80 4.86
N PRO A 354 0.31 -12.29 6.04
CA PRO A 354 -0.27 -13.46 6.67
C PRO A 354 -1.42 -13.17 7.64
N CYS A 355 -1.78 -11.92 7.93
CA CYS A 355 -2.68 -11.54 9.01
C CYS A 355 -4.05 -12.25 9.00
N ALA A 356 -4.54 -12.65 7.82
CA ALA A 356 -5.81 -13.35 7.65
C ALA A 356 -5.69 -14.88 7.70
N PHE A 357 -4.48 -15.43 7.82
CA PHE A 357 -4.20 -16.86 7.63
C PHE A 357 -3.52 -17.51 8.83
N VAL A 358 -3.08 -16.72 9.80
CA VAL A 358 -2.28 -17.22 10.93
C VAL A 358 -3.01 -17.10 12.25
N GLN A 359 -2.68 -18.00 13.15
CA GLN A 359 -3.15 -17.96 14.53
C GLN A 359 -2.53 -16.77 15.31
N PRO A 360 -3.19 -16.22 16.34
CA PRO A 360 -2.69 -15.08 17.10
C PRO A 360 -1.30 -15.28 17.71
N TRP A 361 -0.95 -16.49 18.16
CA TRP A 361 0.40 -16.78 18.64
C TRP A 361 1.46 -16.62 17.56
N ALA A 362 1.14 -17.03 16.33
CA ALA A 362 2.05 -16.90 15.21
C ALA A 362 2.24 -15.41 14.81
N ALA A 363 1.19 -14.60 14.90
CA ALA A 363 1.30 -13.16 14.70
C ALA A 363 2.28 -12.51 15.70
N ALA A 364 2.24 -12.92 16.98
CA ALA A 364 3.19 -12.47 17.99
C ALA A 364 4.64 -12.89 17.63
N VAL A 365 4.85 -14.14 17.22
CA VAL A 365 6.16 -14.66 16.79
C VAL A 365 6.68 -13.92 15.56
N ILE A 366 5.83 -13.71 14.56
CA ILE A 366 6.17 -12.93 13.36
C ILE A 366 6.63 -11.52 13.74
N GLY A 367 5.93 -10.85 14.65
CA GLY A 367 6.32 -9.54 15.15
C GLY A 367 7.70 -9.52 15.80
N ILE A 368 7.99 -10.50 16.67
CA ILE A 368 9.31 -10.64 17.33
C ILE A 368 10.42 -10.84 16.28
N LEU A 369 10.23 -11.79 15.38
CA LEU A 369 11.24 -12.13 14.37
C LEU A 369 11.48 -10.96 13.42
N ALA A 370 10.41 -10.30 12.98
CA ALA A 370 10.49 -9.13 12.12
C ALA A 370 11.32 -8.00 12.75
N ALA A 371 11.10 -7.69 14.02
CA ALA A 371 11.85 -6.66 14.72
C ALA A 371 13.37 -6.97 14.76
N ILE A 372 13.75 -8.22 15.05
CA ILE A 372 15.15 -8.63 15.09
C ILE A 372 15.78 -8.54 13.69
N ILE A 373 15.12 -9.11 12.68
CA ILE A 373 15.57 -9.12 11.29
C ILE A 373 15.77 -7.68 10.78
N VAL A 374 14.80 -6.81 11.03
CA VAL A 374 14.84 -5.42 10.54
C VAL A 374 15.91 -4.60 11.24
N ILE A 375 16.10 -4.75 12.54
CA ILE A 375 17.19 -4.04 13.26
C ILE A 375 18.57 -4.47 12.73
N GLU A 376 18.81 -5.78 12.52
CA GLU A 376 20.07 -6.23 11.93
C GLU A 376 20.22 -5.78 10.47
N ALA A 377 19.12 -5.71 9.72
CA ALA A 377 19.14 -5.18 8.35
C ALA A 377 19.51 -3.68 8.33
N ILE A 378 18.96 -2.86 9.24
CA ILE A 378 19.33 -1.44 9.38
C ILE A 378 20.84 -1.31 9.63
N LEU A 379 21.37 -2.06 10.61
CA LEU A 379 22.78 -2.06 10.93
C LEU A 379 23.65 -2.59 9.78
N PHE A 380 23.15 -3.57 9.01
CA PHE A 380 23.83 -4.11 7.84
C PHE A 380 23.94 -3.09 6.72
N PHE A 381 22.83 -2.45 6.31
CA PHE A 381 22.83 -1.45 5.24
C PHE A 381 23.69 -0.24 5.62
N GLU A 382 23.61 0.22 6.86
CA GLU A 382 24.45 1.31 7.36
C GLU A 382 25.95 0.97 7.24
N ARG A 383 26.35 -0.25 7.66
CA ARG A 383 27.76 -0.71 7.50
C ARG A 383 28.19 -0.84 6.05
N LYS A 384 27.25 -1.10 5.13
CA LYS A 384 27.53 -1.20 3.69
C LYS A 384 27.53 0.15 2.97
N GLY A 385 27.40 1.26 3.69
CA GLY A 385 27.43 2.60 3.11
C GLY A 385 26.10 3.08 2.54
N VAL A 386 25.01 2.35 2.78
CA VAL A 386 23.66 2.75 2.37
C VAL A 386 23.05 3.61 3.49
N ASP A 387 22.78 4.88 3.17
CA ASP A 387 22.18 5.83 4.11
C ASP A 387 20.66 5.84 3.96
N ASP A 388 19.99 5.26 4.94
CA ASP A 388 18.54 5.22 5.07
C ASP A 388 18.12 5.93 6.37
N PRO A 389 17.68 7.19 6.28
CA PRO A 389 17.38 8.02 7.46
C PRO A 389 16.37 7.44 8.42
N VAL A 390 15.40 6.71 7.94
CA VAL A 390 14.24 6.23 8.71
C VAL A 390 14.19 4.70 8.84
N GLY A 391 15.04 3.97 8.12
CA GLY A 391 15.02 2.51 8.09
C GLY A 391 14.02 1.93 7.10
N ALA A 392 13.55 2.70 6.12
CA ALA A 392 12.51 2.29 5.17
C ALA A 392 12.89 1.05 4.35
N ILE A 393 14.16 0.94 3.91
CA ILE A 393 14.66 -0.22 3.17
C ILE A 393 14.50 -1.49 4.00
N SER A 394 14.92 -1.44 5.26
CA SER A 394 14.89 -2.59 6.16
C SER A 394 13.48 -2.92 6.61
N VAL A 395 12.70 -1.92 7.04
CA VAL A 395 11.33 -2.10 7.52
C VAL A 395 10.43 -2.62 6.40
N HIS A 396 10.42 -1.95 5.27
CA HIS A 396 9.49 -2.28 4.19
C HIS A 396 10.06 -3.31 3.21
N GLY A 397 11.32 -3.20 2.80
CA GLY A 397 11.94 -4.14 1.87
C GLY A 397 12.18 -5.50 2.51
N VAL A 398 13.02 -5.55 3.53
CA VAL A 398 13.37 -6.81 4.20
C VAL A 398 12.19 -7.37 5.01
N GLY A 399 11.51 -6.52 5.78
CA GLY A 399 10.32 -6.91 6.54
C GLY A 399 9.16 -7.36 5.64
N GLY A 400 8.97 -6.71 4.48
CA GLY A 400 7.95 -7.11 3.51
C GLY A 400 8.20 -8.47 2.87
N ILE A 401 9.45 -8.76 2.47
CA ILE A 401 9.85 -10.09 1.96
C ILE A 401 9.64 -11.14 3.05
N PHE A 402 10.08 -10.88 4.29
CA PHE A 402 9.85 -11.78 5.41
C PHE A 402 8.35 -12.03 5.64
N GLY A 403 7.52 -10.99 5.53
CA GLY A 403 6.06 -11.10 5.67
C GLY A 403 5.42 -12.02 4.63
N VAL A 404 5.80 -11.91 3.36
CA VAL A 404 5.31 -12.82 2.31
C VAL A 404 5.75 -14.26 2.59
N LEU A 405 7.01 -14.48 2.95
CA LEU A 405 7.50 -15.81 3.31
C LEU A 405 6.81 -16.40 4.54
N SER A 406 6.39 -15.52 5.47
CA SER A 406 5.66 -15.92 6.68
C SER A 406 4.30 -16.55 6.40
N VAL A 407 3.67 -16.23 5.25
CA VAL A 407 2.43 -16.90 4.82
C VAL A 407 2.69 -18.40 4.68
N GLY A 408 3.70 -18.78 3.91
CA GLY A 408 4.02 -20.19 3.69
C GLY A 408 4.52 -20.94 4.93
N ILE A 409 5.02 -20.22 5.96
CA ILE A 409 5.56 -20.83 7.18
C ILE A 409 4.49 -21.01 8.27
N PHE A 410 3.59 -20.02 8.43
CA PHE A 410 2.71 -19.91 9.59
C PHE A 410 1.22 -20.04 9.28
N ALA A 411 0.81 -20.07 8.01
CA ALA A 411 -0.61 -20.23 7.69
C ALA A 411 -1.14 -21.57 8.21
N SER A 412 -2.28 -21.54 8.92
CA SER A 412 -2.85 -22.70 9.58
C SER A 412 -4.02 -23.34 8.81
N GLY A 413 -4.62 -22.62 7.86
CA GLY A 413 -5.85 -23.03 7.19
C GLY A 413 -7.14 -22.83 7.99
N ASP A 414 -7.04 -22.50 9.29
CA ASP A 414 -8.21 -22.38 10.16
C ASP A 414 -9.16 -21.21 9.78
N TYR A 415 -8.63 -20.21 9.11
CA TYR A 415 -9.37 -19.00 8.71
C TYR A 415 -9.71 -18.96 7.22
N GLY A 416 -9.55 -20.08 6.52
CA GLY A 416 -9.82 -20.21 5.09
C GLY A 416 -8.69 -19.65 4.22
N ALA A 417 -8.86 -19.79 2.89
CA ALA A 417 -7.99 -19.14 1.91
C ALA A 417 -8.34 -17.67 1.81
N GLY A 418 -7.39 -16.91 1.37
CA GLY A 418 -7.63 -15.53 0.97
C GLY A 418 -8.51 -15.41 -0.27
N TRP A 419 -8.55 -14.23 -0.80
CA TRP A 419 -9.23 -13.92 -2.06
C TRP A 419 -8.51 -14.46 -3.32
N ASN A 420 -7.39 -15.16 -3.15
CA ASN A 420 -6.78 -16.00 -4.19
C ASN A 420 -7.56 -17.31 -4.32
N LEU A 421 -8.84 -17.24 -4.65
CA LEU A 421 -9.63 -18.44 -4.91
C LEU A 421 -9.16 -19.10 -6.20
N THR A 422 -8.96 -20.42 -6.15
CA THR A 422 -8.77 -21.23 -7.36
C THR A 422 -10.04 -21.23 -8.20
N LYS A 423 -9.94 -21.58 -9.49
CA LYS A 423 -11.07 -21.61 -10.46
C LYS A 423 -12.34 -22.29 -9.94
N GLU A 424 -12.25 -23.17 -8.98
CA GLU A 424 -13.38 -23.96 -8.50
C GLU A 424 -14.16 -23.29 -7.36
N GLY A 425 -13.80 -22.07 -6.97
CA GLY A 425 -14.44 -21.41 -5.84
C GLY A 425 -14.32 -22.21 -4.53
N ALA A 426 -13.46 -23.23 -4.54
CA ALA A 426 -13.26 -24.07 -3.40
C ALA A 426 -12.78 -23.19 -2.26
N ALA A 427 -13.57 -23.17 -1.21
CA ALA A 427 -13.01 -22.85 0.10
C ALA A 427 -11.68 -23.59 0.16
N ALA A 428 -10.59 -22.87 0.42
CA ALA A 428 -9.29 -23.49 0.53
C ALA A 428 -9.43 -24.75 1.35
N SER A 429 -8.74 -25.76 0.91
CA SER A 429 -8.62 -26.95 1.72
C SER A 429 -8.18 -26.49 3.12
N SER A 430 -8.75 -27.08 4.13
CA SER A 430 -8.45 -26.85 5.54
C SER A 430 -6.96 -27.06 5.91
N ASN A 431 -6.09 -27.26 4.96
CA ASN A 431 -4.71 -27.72 5.15
C ASN A 431 -3.64 -26.64 4.94
N GLY A 432 -4.01 -25.36 5.05
CA GLY A 432 -3.04 -24.27 4.92
C GLY A 432 -2.63 -23.97 3.46
N VAL A 433 -1.67 -23.10 3.32
CA VAL A 433 -1.12 -22.64 2.04
C VAL A 433 -0.16 -23.67 1.49
#